data_a345cd3c32ed57496d90e783f463a208
#
_entry.id   a345cd3c32ed57496d90e783f463a208
#
_cell.length_a   1.000
_cell.length_b   1.000
_cell.length_c   1.000
_cell.angle_alpha   90.00
_cell.angle_beta   90.00
_cell.angle_gamma   90.00
#
_symmetry.space_group_name_H-M   'P 1'
#
loop_
_entity.id
_entity.type
_entity.pdbx_description
1 polymer ?
#
loop_
_entity_poly.entity_id
_entity_poly.type
_entity_poly.pdbx_seq_one_letter_code
_entity_poly.pdbx_strand_id
1 'polypeptide(L)'
;YEQLATATEMYYRFDANLEQKKKAINILADILESEREEVKDTLNAEYEVPKNEHDKLIFSIVNGYNIRHNRAGQKSDYRKEIWYDWMMQYYTSVIIAFYKLKNKHNDIDF
;
A
#
# COMPACT_ATOMS: atom_id res chain seq x y z
N TYR A 1 4.34 -8.67 -9.36
CA TYR A 1 4.50 -7.22 -9.65
C TYR A 1 5.97 -6.84 -9.63
N GLU A 2 6.48 -6.35 -10.75
CA GLU A 2 7.84 -5.81 -10.82
C GLU A 2 7.99 -4.58 -9.92
N GLN A 3 6.95 -3.75 -9.87
CA GLN A 3 6.96 -2.56 -9.02
C GLN A 3 7.05 -2.91 -7.54
N LEU A 4 6.40 -4.00 -7.12
CA LEU A 4 6.51 -4.45 -5.74
C LEU A 4 7.94 -4.86 -5.41
N ALA A 5 8.58 -5.61 -6.29
CA ALA A 5 9.98 -6.00 -6.12
C ALA A 5 10.90 -4.79 -6.07
N THR A 6 10.70 -3.83 -6.97
CA THR A 6 11.48 -2.59 -7.01
C THR A 6 11.32 -1.80 -5.71
N ALA A 7 10.10 -1.64 -5.25
CA ALA A 7 9.83 -0.91 -4.00
C ALA A 7 10.48 -1.60 -2.80
N THR A 8 10.37 -2.92 -2.72
CA THR A 8 10.95 -3.70 -1.63
C THR A 8 12.46 -3.56 -1.60
N GLU A 9 13.09 -3.71 -2.74
CA GLU A 9 14.54 -3.57 -2.86
C GLU A 9 14.99 -2.15 -2.47
N MET A 10 14.30 -1.14 -2.95
CA MET A 10 14.61 0.26 -2.64
C MET A 10 14.47 0.56 -1.15
N TYR A 11 13.41 0.05 -0.52
CA TYR A 11 13.12 0.33 0.88
C TYR A 11 14.12 -0.33 1.83
N TYR A 12 14.48 -1.57 1.56
CA TYR A 12 15.29 -2.38 2.49
C TYR A 12 16.79 -2.37 2.20
N ARG A 13 17.23 -1.51 1.30
CA ARG A 13 18.68 -1.30 1.13
C ARG A 13 19.25 -0.73 2.42
N PHE A 14 20.43 -1.22 2.81
CA PHE A 14 21.04 -0.78 4.07
C PHE A 14 21.35 0.72 4.09
N ASP A 15 21.59 1.34 2.93
CA ASP A 15 21.88 2.75 2.79
C ASP A 15 20.67 3.62 2.43
N ALA A 16 19.46 3.06 2.51
CA ALA A 16 18.25 3.79 2.15
C ALA A 16 17.98 4.92 3.14
N ASN A 17 17.79 6.13 2.63
CA ASN A 17 17.39 7.27 3.42
C ASN A 17 15.86 7.43 3.41
N LEU A 18 15.35 8.40 4.18
CA LEU A 18 13.90 8.62 4.28
C LEU A 18 13.27 8.98 2.94
N GLU A 19 13.96 9.71 2.08
CA GLU A 19 13.45 10.06 0.76
C GLU A 19 13.28 8.82 -0.11
N GLN A 20 14.24 7.91 -0.09
CA GLN A 20 14.15 6.66 -0.83
C GLN A 20 13.04 5.76 -0.28
N LYS A 21 12.89 5.71 1.03
CA LYS A 21 11.82 4.95 1.68
C LYS A 21 10.45 5.52 1.31
N LYS A 22 10.32 6.85 1.30
CA LYS A 22 9.09 7.51 0.87
C LYS A 22 8.75 7.17 -0.58
N LYS A 23 9.74 7.17 -1.47
CA LYS A 23 9.54 6.80 -2.88
C LYS A 23 9.07 5.36 -3.01
N ALA A 24 9.65 4.45 -2.22
CA ALA A 24 9.24 3.04 -2.23
C ALA A 24 7.78 2.90 -1.82
N ILE A 25 7.38 3.56 -0.74
CA ILE A 25 5.98 3.55 -0.28
C ILE A 25 5.07 4.14 -1.36
N ASN A 26 5.51 5.19 -2.02
CA ASN A 26 4.74 5.83 -3.09
C ASN A 26 4.51 4.87 -4.27
N ILE A 27 5.50 4.04 -4.60
CA ILE A 27 5.34 3.00 -5.61
C ILE A 27 4.22 2.02 -5.22
N LEU A 28 4.20 1.59 -3.95
CA LEU A 28 3.14 0.71 -3.46
C LEU A 28 1.77 1.40 -3.50
N ALA A 29 1.72 2.68 -3.14
CA ALA A 29 0.49 3.45 -3.21
C ALA A 29 -0.02 3.56 -4.64
N ASP A 30 0.87 3.71 -5.62
CA ASP A 30 0.50 3.76 -7.03
C ASP A 30 -0.09 2.43 -7.51
N ILE A 31 0.47 1.30 -7.07
CA ILE A 31 -0.10 -0.02 -7.39
C ILE A 31 -1.53 -0.10 -6.87
N LEU A 32 -1.73 0.25 -5.61
CA LEU A 32 -3.05 0.19 -4.97
C LEU A 32 -4.03 1.16 -5.61
N GLU A 33 -3.57 2.36 -5.95
CA GLU A 33 -4.44 3.37 -6.58
C GLU A 33 -4.90 2.92 -7.97
N SER A 34 -4.00 2.34 -8.75
CA SER A 34 -4.33 1.90 -10.11
C SER A 34 -5.34 0.76 -10.12
N GLU A 35 -5.41 -0.03 -9.05
CA GLU A 35 -6.32 -1.17 -8.93
C GLU A 35 -7.31 -0.99 -7.78
N ARG A 36 -7.56 0.25 -7.38
CA ARG A 36 -8.32 0.58 -6.17
C ARG A 36 -9.68 -0.09 -6.09
N GLU A 37 -10.48 -0.04 -7.15
CA GLU A 37 -11.82 -0.62 -7.13
C GLU A 37 -11.76 -2.14 -7.02
N GLU A 38 -10.86 -2.77 -7.75
CA GLU A 38 -10.69 -4.22 -7.71
C GLU A 38 -10.17 -4.70 -6.36
N VAL A 39 -9.22 -3.96 -5.78
CA VAL A 39 -8.70 -4.25 -4.44
C VAL A 39 -9.82 -4.18 -3.41
N LYS A 40 -10.61 -3.12 -3.46
CA LYS A 40 -11.73 -2.93 -2.55
C LYS A 40 -12.72 -4.08 -2.64
N ASP A 41 -13.15 -4.41 -3.85
CA ASP A 41 -14.13 -5.46 -4.07
C ASP A 41 -13.62 -6.83 -3.65
N THR A 42 -12.37 -7.14 -3.97
CA THR A 42 -11.76 -8.43 -3.64
C THR A 42 -11.63 -8.61 -2.13
N LEU A 43 -11.12 -7.60 -1.43
CA LEU A 43 -10.96 -7.69 0.03
C LEU A 43 -12.31 -7.72 0.75
N ASN A 44 -13.27 -6.92 0.30
CA ASN A 44 -14.59 -6.89 0.94
C ASN A 44 -15.36 -8.19 0.72
N ALA A 45 -15.12 -8.89 -0.38
CA ALA A 45 -15.77 -10.18 -0.64
C ALA A 45 -15.33 -11.26 0.35
N GLU A 46 -14.07 -11.18 0.81
CA GLU A 46 -13.52 -12.19 1.73
C GLU A 46 -13.82 -11.87 3.19
N TYR A 47 -13.93 -10.61 3.54
CA TYR A 47 -14.16 -10.16 4.91
C TYR A 47 -15.51 -9.46 5.01
N GLU A 48 -16.33 -9.88 5.94
CA GLU A 48 -17.61 -9.22 6.20
C GLU A 48 -17.39 -7.92 6.98
N VAL A 49 -16.67 -6.98 6.37
CA VAL A 49 -16.40 -5.68 6.98
C VAL A 49 -17.29 -4.63 6.34
N PRO A 50 -17.54 -3.51 7.04
CA PRO A 50 -18.29 -2.40 6.45
C PRO A 50 -17.66 -1.94 5.15
N LYS A 51 -18.51 -1.59 4.21
CA LYS A 51 -18.11 -1.14 2.89
C LYS A 51 -17.10 0.01 3.01
N ASN A 52 -16.03 -0.07 2.25
CA ASN A 52 -14.97 0.94 2.13
C ASN A 52 -14.03 1.05 3.34
N GLU A 53 -14.08 0.16 4.32
CA GLU A 53 -13.16 0.24 5.45
C GLU A 53 -11.70 0.04 5.03
N HIS A 54 -11.44 -0.96 4.18
CA HIS A 54 -10.09 -1.17 3.65
C HIS A 54 -9.62 0.03 2.83
N ASP A 55 -10.50 0.52 1.96
CA ASP A 55 -10.19 1.66 1.11
C ASP A 55 -9.85 2.91 1.92
N LYS A 56 -10.65 3.20 2.94
CA LYS A 56 -10.41 4.34 3.82
C LYS A 56 -9.06 4.24 4.52
N LEU A 57 -8.76 3.09 5.09
CA LEU A 57 -7.51 2.92 5.83
C LEU A 57 -6.29 3.06 4.93
N ILE A 58 -6.33 2.41 3.76
CA ILE A 58 -5.21 2.46 2.82
C ILE A 58 -4.93 3.89 2.37
N PHE A 59 -5.95 4.57 1.88
CA PHE A 59 -5.76 5.85 1.19
C PHE A 59 -5.78 7.06 2.11
N SER A 60 -6.40 7.00 3.27
CA SER A 60 -6.35 8.11 4.22
C SER A 60 -4.93 8.33 4.75
N ILE A 61 -4.18 7.27 4.95
CA ILE A 61 -2.80 7.39 5.43
C ILE A 61 -1.90 7.96 4.35
N VAL A 62 -1.99 7.43 3.12
CA VAL A 62 -1.20 7.95 2.00
C VAL A 62 -1.46 9.44 1.80
N ASN A 63 -2.73 9.83 1.84
CA ASN A 63 -3.10 11.22 1.61
C ASN A 63 -2.85 12.11 2.82
N GLY A 64 -2.97 11.55 4.04
CA GLY A 64 -2.82 12.33 5.27
C GLY A 64 -1.38 12.58 5.69
N TYR A 65 -0.47 11.66 5.37
CA TYR A 65 0.93 11.72 5.84
C TYR A 65 1.92 12.20 4.77
N ASN A 66 1.43 12.91 3.74
CA ASN A 66 2.30 13.54 2.75
C ASN A 66 3.17 12.54 1.99
N ILE A 67 2.61 11.39 1.65
CA ILE A 67 3.33 10.37 0.88
C ILE A 67 3.27 10.64 -0.62
N ARG A 68 2.06 10.91 -1.15
CA ARG A 68 1.87 11.11 -2.59
C ARG A 68 1.77 12.56 -2.98
N HIS A 69 1.15 13.39 -2.15
CA HIS A 69 0.81 14.75 -2.50
C HIS A 69 1.30 15.71 -1.42
N ASN A 70 2.03 16.74 -1.82
CA ASN A 70 2.45 17.79 -0.90
C ASN A 70 1.34 18.85 -0.82
N ARG A 71 0.30 18.55 -0.06
CA ARG A 71 -0.82 19.46 0.13
C ARG A 71 -0.74 20.17 1.47
N ALA A 72 -1.21 21.41 1.50
CA ALA A 72 -1.39 22.11 2.75
C ALA A 72 -2.34 21.30 3.65
N GLY A 73 -1.99 21.17 4.93
CA GLY A 73 -2.78 20.39 5.88
C GLY A 73 -2.39 18.94 5.99
N GLN A 74 -1.54 18.43 5.11
CA GLN A 74 -1.00 17.09 5.26
C GLN A 74 0.03 17.06 6.38
N LYS A 75 0.07 15.94 7.09
CA LYS A 75 0.99 15.79 8.21
C LYS A 75 2.41 15.51 7.70
N SER A 76 3.35 16.36 8.07
CA SER A 76 4.77 16.17 7.76
C SER A 76 5.63 16.09 9.02
N ASP A 77 5.06 16.42 10.18
CA ASP A 77 5.72 16.43 11.47
C ASP A 77 5.34 15.18 12.25
N TYR A 78 5.97 14.05 11.94
CA TYR A 78 5.71 12.78 12.57
C TYR A 78 6.98 11.92 12.57
N ARG A 79 6.95 10.84 13.32
CA ARG A 79 8.08 9.90 13.39
C ARG A 79 8.12 9.04 12.14
N LYS A 80 8.81 9.52 11.12
CA LYS A 80 8.80 8.94 9.79
C LYS A 80 9.37 7.52 9.74
N GLU A 81 10.40 7.23 10.51
CA GLU A 81 10.98 5.88 10.53
C GLU A 81 9.95 4.84 10.96
N ILE A 82 9.17 5.16 11.98
CA ILE A 82 8.17 4.24 12.51
C ILE A 82 7.01 4.09 11.53
N TRP A 83 6.47 5.20 11.06
CA TRP A 83 5.29 5.17 10.21
C TRP A 83 5.58 4.67 8.80
N TYR A 84 6.78 4.95 8.29
CA TYR A 84 7.18 4.41 6.98
C TYR A 84 7.33 2.88 7.05
N ASP A 85 7.92 2.35 8.12
CA ASP A 85 8.01 0.89 8.30
C ASP A 85 6.61 0.28 8.39
N TRP A 86 5.70 0.90 9.13
CA TRP A 86 4.33 0.42 9.24
C TRP A 86 3.62 0.44 7.88
N MET A 87 3.72 1.52 7.14
CA MET A 87 3.11 1.64 5.82
C MET A 87 3.68 0.63 4.83
N MET A 88 4.99 0.45 4.84
CA MET A 88 5.64 -0.50 3.95
C MET A 88 5.15 -1.92 4.21
N GLN A 89 5.08 -2.32 5.45
CA GLN A 89 4.58 -3.64 5.84
C GLN A 89 3.10 -3.79 5.52
N TYR A 90 2.30 -2.81 5.85
CA TYR A 90 0.86 -2.87 5.65
C TYR A 90 0.50 -2.92 4.16
N TYR A 91 1.06 -2.01 3.37
CA TYR A 91 0.75 -1.97 1.94
C TYR A 91 1.27 -3.19 1.20
N THR A 92 2.45 -3.68 1.56
CA THR A 92 2.97 -4.93 1.01
C THR A 92 2.01 -6.09 1.30
N SER A 93 1.53 -6.17 2.54
CA SER A 93 0.58 -7.21 2.96
C SER A 93 -0.72 -7.12 2.17
N VAL A 94 -1.25 -5.92 1.96
CA VAL A 94 -2.48 -5.71 1.18
C VAL A 94 -2.28 -6.17 -0.26
N ILE A 95 -1.18 -5.77 -0.89
CA ILE A 95 -0.90 -6.12 -2.29
C ILE A 95 -0.76 -7.64 -2.44
N ILE A 96 -0.03 -8.29 -1.52
CA ILE A 96 0.16 -9.73 -1.57
C ILE A 96 -1.17 -10.46 -1.38
N ALA A 97 -1.97 -10.04 -0.40
CA ALA A 97 -3.28 -10.64 -0.14
C ALA A 97 -4.20 -10.49 -1.35
N PHE A 98 -4.24 -9.30 -1.92
CA PHE A 98 -5.04 -9.02 -3.12
C PHE A 98 -4.62 -9.92 -4.28
N TYR A 99 -3.32 -10.01 -4.54
CA TYR A 99 -2.78 -10.83 -5.62
C TYR A 99 -3.12 -12.31 -5.42
N LYS A 100 -2.96 -12.82 -4.21
CA LYS A 100 -3.28 -14.22 -3.91
C LYS A 100 -4.76 -14.52 -4.05
N LEU A 101 -5.62 -13.62 -3.59
CA LEU A 101 -7.07 -13.79 -3.70
C LEU A 101 -7.52 -13.74 -5.15
N LYS A 102 -6.97 -12.82 -5.92
CA LYS A 102 -7.26 -12.69 -7.34
C LYS A 102 -6.85 -13.94 -8.10
N ASN A 103 -5.67 -14.47 -7.84
CA ASN A 103 -5.17 -15.67 -8.50
C ASN A 103 -5.90 -16.93 -8.04
N LYS A 104 -6.36 -16.97 -6.81
CA LYS A 104 -7.16 -18.09 -6.30
C LYS A 104 -8.44 -18.28 -7.12
N HIS A 105 -9.09 -17.18 -7.50
CA HIS A 105 -10.28 -17.24 -8.36
C HIS A 105 -9.94 -17.75 -9.76
N ASN A 106 -8.73 -17.50 -10.24
CA ASN A 106 -8.29 -17.98 -11.55
C ASN A 106 -7.82 -19.42 -11.53
N ASP A 107 -7.43 -19.93 -10.35
CA ASP A 107 -6.88 -21.28 -10.18
C ASP A 107 -7.90 -22.27 -9.66
N ILE A 108 -9.15 -21.89 -9.63
CA ILE A 108 -10.22 -22.66 -9.00
C ILE A 108 -10.54 -23.98 -9.72
N ASP A 109 -10.06 -24.15 -10.92
CA ASP A 109 -10.36 -25.30 -11.77
C ASP A 109 -9.45 -26.50 -11.53
N PHE A 110 -8.63 -26.43 -10.53
CA PHE A 110 -7.81 -27.59 -10.18
C PHE A 110 -8.61 -28.62 -9.33
#